data_956c6d20b207f0986c4d051fdc26b672
#
_entry.id   956c6d20b207f0986c4d051fdc26b672
#
_cell.length_a   1.000
_cell.length_b   1.000
_cell.length_c   1.000
_cell.angle_alpha   90.00
_cell.angle_beta   90.00
_cell.angle_gamma   90.00
#
_symmetry.space_group_name_H-M   'P 1'
#
loop_
_entity.id
_entity.type
_entity.pdbx_description
1 polymer ?
#
loop_
_entity_poly.entity_id
_entity_poly.type
_entity_poly.pdbx_seq_one_letter_code
_entity_poly.pdbx_strand_id
1 'polypeptide(L)'
;MLISLFVYKGGYIMTHYTPNSSASLRHEINNSLTLLSSRLQLLASKHPFLKKDPDFIEIRNDLSNIQRLLSYDRTSHQPQLIPCRIQPLLDELYASFLPVFHSQKVELFLHIEPDLPLIRADLPLIRQAMINLLKNASEAARPGGHVTLSASFNSTHIILSVSDDGTGMTPEQQAHIFEPFVSYKKGGTGLGLAIVQSIISAHHGHLSLETSPGRGCTFRILLPVSLSPVEKSAK
;
A
#
# COMPACT_ATOMS: atom_id res chain seq x y z
N MET A 1 -22.96 -28.29 -14.20
CA MET A 1 -22.62 -28.35 -15.61
C MET A 1 -23.89 -28.48 -16.43
N LEU A 2 -24.43 -27.41 -16.92
CA LEU A 2 -25.55 -27.39 -17.87
C LEU A 2 -25.37 -26.13 -18.74
N ILE A 3 -24.83 -26.34 -19.94
CA ILE A 3 -24.73 -25.33 -20.99
C ILE A 3 -26.03 -25.41 -21.76
N SER A 4 -26.87 -24.40 -21.67
CA SER A 4 -28.03 -24.27 -22.56
C SER A 4 -27.66 -23.35 -23.71
N LEU A 5 -27.41 -23.93 -24.85
CA LEU A 5 -27.23 -23.24 -26.13
C LEU A 5 -28.62 -22.95 -26.71
N PHE A 6 -28.98 -21.68 -26.83
CA PHE A 6 -30.13 -21.27 -27.62
C PHE A 6 -29.64 -20.65 -28.94
N VAL A 7 -29.90 -21.32 -30.03
CA VAL A 7 -29.66 -20.80 -31.40
C VAL A 7 -30.93 -20.10 -31.85
N TYR A 8 -30.87 -18.80 -32.09
CA TYR A 8 -31.94 -18.05 -32.75
C TYR A 8 -31.52 -17.69 -34.17
N LYS A 9 -32.42 -17.90 -35.16
CA LYS A 9 -32.20 -17.59 -36.57
C LYS A 9 -31.88 -16.11 -36.76
N GLY A 10 -30.59 -15.79 -36.94
CA GLY A 10 -30.15 -14.40 -37.16
C GLY A 10 -28.68 -14.13 -36.83
N GLY A 11 -27.89 -15.13 -36.47
CA GLY A 11 -26.42 -15.00 -36.43
C GLY A 11 -25.79 -14.22 -35.29
N TYR A 12 -26.48 -13.93 -34.21
CA TYR A 12 -25.89 -13.33 -33.00
C TYR A 12 -25.89 -14.33 -31.87
N ILE A 13 -24.71 -14.70 -31.37
CA ILE A 13 -24.55 -15.50 -30.16
C ILE A 13 -24.64 -14.53 -28.97
N MET A 14 -25.79 -14.52 -28.27
CA MET A 14 -25.87 -13.92 -26.93
C MET A 14 -25.28 -14.89 -25.93
N THR A 15 -24.08 -14.64 -25.46
CA THR A 15 -23.54 -15.34 -24.29
C THR A 15 -24.19 -14.76 -23.05
N HIS A 16 -25.11 -15.51 -22.43
CA HIS A 16 -25.58 -15.19 -21.09
C HIS A 16 -24.44 -15.36 -20.09
N TYR A 17 -24.07 -14.26 -19.49
CA TYR A 17 -23.07 -14.17 -18.47
C TYR A 17 -23.60 -14.78 -17.17
N THR A 18 -23.12 -15.94 -16.77
CA THR A 18 -23.46 -16.56 -15.47
C THR A 18 -22.54 -16.03 -14.37
N PRO A 19 -23.01 -15.90 -13.09
CA PRO A 19 -22.29 -15.21 -12.03
C PRO A 19 -21.04 -15.93 -11.46
N ASN A 20 -20.39 -16.81 -12.20
CA ASN A 20 -19.07 -17.35 -11.86
C ASN A 20 -17.92 -16.54 -12.50
N SER A 21 -18.21 -15.33 -12.93
CA SER A 21 -17.38 -14.53 -13.83
C SER A 21 -16.34 -13.65 -13.15
N SER A 22 -16.39 -13.43 -11.83
CA SER A 22 -15.44 -12.53 -11.17
C SER A 22 -14.02 -13.10 -11.14
N ALA A 23 -13.86 -14.41 -11.05
CA ALA A 23 -12.55 -15.08 -11.12
C ALA A 23 -12.01 -15.08 -12.55
N SER A 24 -12.86 -15.41 -13.56
CA SER A 24 -12.48 -15.39 -14.97
C SER A 24 -12.10 -13.97 -15.43
N LEU A 25 -12.91 -12.97 -15.09
CA LEU A 25 -12.62 -11.57 -15.41
C LEU A 25 -11.32 -11.10 -14.77
N ARG A 26 -11.07 -11.45 -13.51
CA ARG A 26 -9.79 -11.14 -12.85
C ARG A 26 -8.59 -11.79 -13.54
N HIS A 27 -8.70 -13.05 -13.96
CA HIS A 27 -7.64 -13.71 -14.73
C HIS A 27 -7.36 -13.02 -16.06
N GLU A 28 -8.39 -12.57 -16.74
CA GLU A 28 -8.25 -11.84 -18.01
C GLU A 28 -7.61 -10.46 -17.81
N ILE A 29 -8.01 -9.73 -16.76
CA ILE A 29 -7.39 -8.46 -16.39
C ILE A 29 -5.93 -8.67 -15.99
N ASN A 30 -5.60 -9.67 -15.16
CA ASN A 30 -4.21 -9.98 -14.79
C ASN A 30 -3.34 -10.33 -16.00
N ASN A 31 -3.85 -11.09 -16.96
CA ASN A 31 -3.15 -11.39 -18.21
C ASN A 31 -2.88 -10.11 -19.00
N SER A 32 -3.87 -9.23 -19.13
CA SER A 32 -3.73 -7.94 -19.83
C SER A 32 -2.69 -7.03 -19.15
N LEU A 33 -2.69 -6.95 -17.83
CA LEU A 33 -1.71 -6.18 -17.06
C LEU A 33 -0.29 -6.77 -17.17
N THR A 34 -0.16 -8.10 -17.21
CA THR A 34 1.12 -8.77 -17.42
C THR A 34 1.69 -8.44 -18.80
N LEU A 35 0.85 -8.42 -19.83
CA LEU A 35 1.24 -8.01 -21.19
C LEU A 35 1.67 -6.54 -21.22
N LEU A 36 0.95 -5.64 -20.52
CA LEU A 36 1.32 -4.22 -20.41
C LEU A 36 2.66 -4.06 -19.72
N SER A 37 2.91 -4.76 -18.60
CA SER A 37 4.20 -4.76 -17.90
C SER A 37 5.34 -5.19 -18.82
N SER A 38 5.14 -6.27 -19.56
CA SER A 38 6.15 -6.78 -20.49
C SER A 38 6.45 -5.79 -21.63
N ARG A 39 5.41 -5.11 -22.13
CA ARG A 39 5.58 -4.07 -23.17
C ARG A 39 6.32 -2.84 -22.63
N LEU A 40 6.03 -2.40 -21.41
CA LEU A 40 6.77 -1.30 -20.77
C LEU A 40 8.23 -1.69 -20.52
N GLN A 41 8.53 -2.92 -20.11
CA GLN A 41 9.90 -3.40 -19.95
C GLN A 41 10.65 -3.41 -21.30
N LEU A 42 9.98 -3.88 -22.37
CA LEU A 42 10.55 -3.87 -23.71
C LEU A 42 10.79 -2.44 -24.20
N LEU A 43 9.88 -1.51 -23.94
CA LEU A 43 10.04 -0.10 -24.29
C LEU A 43 11.23 0.51 -23.54
N ALA A 44 11.37 0.25 -22.23
CA ALA A 44 12.50 0.72 -21.43
C ALA A 44 13.84 0.08 -21.84
N SER A 45 13.83 -1.12 -22.42
CA SER A 45 15.04 -1.75 -22.96
C SER A 45 15.50 -1.10 -24.27
N LYS A 46 14.53 -0.71 -25.11
CA LYS A 46 14.81 0.00 -26.39
C LYS A 46 15.16 1.47 -26.17
N HIS A 47 14.65 2.07 -25.12
CA HIS A 47 14.81 3.49 -24.80
C HIS A 47 15.29 3.66 -23.33
N PRO A 48 16.60 3.46 -23.05
CA PRO A 48 17.12 3.46 -21.68
C PRO A 48 16.86 4.74 -20.87
N PHE A 49 16.68 5.89 -21.54
CA PHE A 49 16.37 7.16 -20.89
C PHE A 49 15.02 7.12 -20.14
N LEU A 50 14.05 6.33 -20.59
CA LEU A 50 12.75 6.16 -19.93
C LEU A 50 12.88 5.59 -18.52
N LYS A 51 13.94 4.84 -18.21
CA LYS A 51 14.16 4.32 -16.86
C LYS A 51 14.37 5.41 -15.81
N LYS A 52 14.73 6.63 -16.24
CA LYS A 52 14.92 7.79 -15.39
C LYS A 52 13.81 8.82 -15.53
N ASP A 53 12.89 8.61 -16.44
CA ASP A 53 11.74 9.47 -16.67
C ASP A 53 10.73 9.30 -15.53
N PRO A 54 10.36 10.38 -14.82
CA PRO A 54 9.45 10.31 -13.67
C PRO A 54 8.08 9.72 -14.03
N ASP A 55 7.51 10.13 -15.17
CA ASP A 55 6.18 9.68 -15.61
C ASP A 55 6.20 8.19 -15.96
N PHE A 56 7.28 7.72 -16.60
CA PHE A 56 7.45 6.30 -16.89
C PHE A 56 7.61 5.45 -15.63
N ILE A 57 8.33 5.95 -14.63
CA ILE A 57 8.48 5.29 -13.33
C ILE A 57 7.12 5.22 -12.62
N GLU A 58 6.35 6.29 -12.67
CA GLU A 58 5.01 6.35 -12.07
C GLU A 58 4.04 5.36 -12.73
N ILE A 59 3.94 5.35 -14.05
CA ILE A 59 3.11 4.38 -14.81
C ILE A 59 3.48 2.94 -14.44
N ARG A 60 4.77 2.63 -14.33
CA ARG A 60 5.25 1.29 -13.97
C ARG A 60 4.87 0.91 -12.54
N ASN A 61 4.94 1.85 -11.61
CA ASN A 61 4.53 1.66 -10.22
C ASN A 61 3.02 1.44 -10.12
N ASP A 62 2.23 2.23 -10.83
CA ASP A 62 0.77 2.10 -10.86
C ASP A 62 0.33 0.75 -11.42
N LEU A 63 0.95 0.32 -12.52
CA LEU A 63 0.68 -0.99 -13.10
C LEU A 63 0.99 -2.13 -12.10
N SER A 64 2.12 -2.03 -11.40
CA SER A 64 2.48 -2.97 -10.32
C SER A 64 1.46 -2.94 -9.18
N ASN A 65 0.97 -1.77 -8.82
CA ASN A 65 -0.02 -1.58 -7.77
C ASN A 65 -1.38 -2.21 -8.17
N ILE A 66 -1.83 -2.00 -9.41
CA ILE A 66 -3.06 -2.60 -9.93
C ILE A 66 -2.92 -4.14 -9.95
N GLN A 67 -1.80 -4.67 -10.44
CA GLN A 67 -1.54 -6.11 -10.42
C GLN A 67 -1.63 -6.70 -9.01
N ARG A 68 -1.07 -6.00 -8.02
CA ARG A 68 -1.15 -6.42 -6.60
C ARG A 68 -2.56 -6.38 -6.06
N LEU A 69 -3.34 -5.34 -6.33
CA LEU A 69 -4.74 -5.27 -5.89
C LEU A 69 -5.57 -6.41 -6.47
N LEU A 70 -5.35 -6.78 -7.74
CA LEU A 70 -6.06 -7.86 -8.41
C LEU A 70 -5.57 -9.25 -7.98
N SER A 71 -4.28 -9.40 -7.67
CA SER A 71 -3.72 -10.65 -7.14
C SER A 71 -4.01 -10.85 -5.66
N TYR A 72 -4.53 -9.83 -4.98
CA TYR A 72 -4.86 -9.88 -3.56
C TYR A 72 -6.18 -10.60 -3.29
N ASP A 73 -6.48 -11.62 -4.07
CA ASP A 73 -7.48 -12.61 -3.68
C ASP A 73 -6.85 -13.52 -2.60
N ARG A 74 -7.59 -13.77 -1.53
CA ARG A 74 -7.22 -14.51 -0.30
C ARG A 74 -6.53 -15.86 -0.52
N THR A 75 -6.31 -16.31 -1.76
CA THR A 75 -5.84 -17.65 -2.09
C THR A 75 -4.45 -17.75 -2.70
N SER A 76 -3.85 -16.66 -3.21
CA SER A 76 -2.61 -16.81 -4.01
C SER A 76 -1.33 -16.19 -3.44
N HIS A 77 -1.38 -15.26 -2.47
CA HIS A 77 -0.17 -14.73 -1.82
C HIS A 77 -0.46 -14.39 -0.37
N GLN A 78 -0.44 -15.41 0.50
CA GLN A 78 -0.36 -15.16 1.94
C GLN A 78 0.98 -14.50 2.23
N PRO A 79 1.02 -13.40 3.04
CA PRO A 79 2.27 -12.76 3.41
C PRO A 79 3.17 -13.78 4.13
N GLN A 80 4.46 -13.73 3.85
CA GLN A 80 5.45 -14.53 4.56
C GLN A 80 5.71 -13.90 5.93
N LEU A 81 4.88 -14.26 6.90
CA LEU A 81 4.98 -13.73 8.26
C LEU A 81 6.15 -14.40 8.99
N ILE A 82 7.36 -13.85 8.86
CA ILE A 82 8.56 -14.30 9.57
C ILE A 82 8.87 -13.39 10.77
N PRO A 83 9.47 -13.90 11.84
CA PRO A 83 9.91 -13.06 12.95
C PRO A 83 10.94 -12.05 12.48
N CYS A 84 10.71 -10.77 12.75
CA CYS A 84 11.58 -9.69 12.28
C CYS A 84 11.60 -8.50 13.24
N ARG A 85 12.66 -7.68 13.14
CA ARG A 85 12.78 -6.37 13.77
C ARG A 85 12.34 -5.30 12.77
N ILE A 86 11.47 -4.40 13.20
CA ILE A 86 10.95 -3.33 12.34
C ILE A 86 11.90 -2.12 12.27
N GLN A 87 12.71 -1.90 13.31
CA GLN A 87 13.57 -0.72 13.41
C GLN A 87 14.50 -0.52 12.21
N PRO A 88 15.25 -1.53 11.71
CA PRO A 88 16.13 -1.34 10.54
C PRO A 88 15.39 -0.86 9.29
N LEU A 89 14.13 -1.29 9.12
CA LEU A 89 13.29 -0.84 8.03
C LEU A 89 12.93 0.65 8.18
N LEU A 90 12.62 1.11 9.39
CA LEU A 90 12.28 2.52 9.64
C LEU A 90 13.50 3.42 9.46
N ASP A 91 14.67 2.99 9.92
CA ASP A 91 15.94 3.72 9.73
C ASP A 91 16.25 3.90 8.24
N GLU A 92 16.08 2.84 7.44
CA GLU A 92 16.29 2.89 5.99
C GLU A 92 15.27 3.80 5.29
N LEU A 93 13.99 3.72 5.67
CA LEU A 93 12.94 4.58 5.11
C LEU A 93 13.22 6.05 5.45
N TYR A 94 13.57 6.34 6.68
CA TYR A 94 13.96 7.69 7.10
C TYR A 94 15.11 8.23 6.25
N ALA A 95 16.22 7.48 6.14
CA ALA A 95 17.37 7.88 5.34
C ALA A 95 17.00 8.11 3.85
N SER A 96 16.13 7.26 3.30
CA SER A 96 15.71 7.35 1.89
C SER A 96 14.79 8.55 1.61
N PHE A 97 13.94 8.93 2.56
CA PHE A 97 13.01 10.04 2.40
C PHE A 97 13.56 11.40 2.85
N LEU A 98 14.59 11.43 3.67
CA LEU A 98 15.19 12.68 4.17
C LEU A 98 15.55 13.66 3.05
N PRO A 99 16.22 13.25 1.94
CA PRO A 99 16.51 14.16 0.82
C PRO A 99 15.23 14.67 0.12
N VAL A 100 14.20 13.84 0.03
CA VAL A 100 12.91 14.20 -0.61
C VAL A 100 12.27 15.34 0.17
N PHE A 101 12.09 15.18 1.48
CA PHE A 101 11.49 16.19 2.35
C PHE A 101 12.34 17.46 2.42
N HIS A 102 13.66 17.31 2.51
CA HIS A 102 14.58 18.45 2.49
C HIS A 102 14.44 19.28 1.20
N SER A 103 14.33 18.66 0.03
CA SER A 103 14.12 19.36 -1.25
C SER A 103 12.81 20.15 -1.29
N GLN A 104 11.80 19.72 -0.54
CA GLN A 104 10.49 20.37 -0.38
C GLN A 104 10.46 21.40 0.74
N LYS A 105 11.57 21.61 1.46
CA LYS A 105 11.66 22.46 2.66
C LYS A 105 10.72 22.01 3.78
N VAL A 106 10.59 20.70 3.96
CA VAL A 106 9.82 20.04 5.01
C VAL A 106 10.80 19.31 5.93
N GLU A 107 10.57 19.36 7.23
CA GLU A 107 11.38 18.63 8.20
C GLU A 107 10.82 17.22 8.38
N LEU A 108 11.70 16.21 8.33
CA LEU A 108 11.34 14.83 8.63
C LEU A 108 11.96 14.42 9.96
N PHE A 109 11.11 13.99 10.90
CA PHE A 109 11.53 13.46 12.19
C PHE A 109 11.35 11.94 12.27
N LEU A 110 12.25 11.28 13.01
CA LEU A 110 12.17 9.86 13.32
C LEU A 110 12.15 9.69 14.86
N HIS A 111 11.09 9.08 15.36
CA HIS A 111 10.95 8.76 16.78
C HIS A 111 10.68 7.26 16.95
N ILE A 112 11.66 6.53 17.46
CA ILE A 112 11.54 5.09 17.73
C ILE A 112 11.68 4.87 19.23
N GLU A 113 10.65 4.28 19.83
CA GLU A 113 10.73 3.82 21.22
C GLU A 113 11.78 2.72 21.35
N PRO A 114 12.68 2.79 22.37
CA PRO A 114 13.69 1.76 22.56
C PRO A 114 13.05 0.38 22.81
N ASP A 115 13.81 -0.69 22.49
CA ASP A 115 13.44 -2.07 22.76
C ASP A 115 12.14 -2.56 22.10
N LEU A 116 11.84 -2.09 20.89
CA LEU A 116 10.71 -2.61 20.12
C LEU A 116 10.73 -4.14 20.05
N PRO A 117 9.61 -4.82 20.37
CA PRO A 117 9.52 -6.27 20.32
C PRO A 117 9.62 -6.80 18.88
N LEU A 118 9.87 -8.12 18.76
CA LEU A 118 9.75 -8.80 17.46
C LEU A 118 8.28 -8.90 17.04
N ILE A 119 8.05 -8.75 15.75
CA ILE A 119 6.76 -9.04 15.12
C ILE A 119 6.94 -10.15 14.08
N ARG A 120 5.81 -10.76 13.69
CA ARG A 120 5.77 -11.61 12.51
C ARG A 120 5.21 -10.80 11.35
N ALA A 121 6.07 -10.49 10.37
CA ALA A 121 5.68 -9.66 9.23
C ALA A 121 6.41 -10.06 7.95
N ASP A 122 5.80 -9.70 6.83
CA ASP A 122 6.43 -9.63 5.51
C ASP A 122 7.00 -8.22 5.34
N LEU A 123 8.29 -8.04 5.67
CA LEU A 123 8.94 -6.72 5.64
C LEU A 123 8.86 -6.02 4.28
N PRO A 124 9.01 -6.68 3.14
CA PRO A 124 8.76 -6.09 1.81
C PRO A 124 7.37 -5.45 1.68
N LEU A 125 6.32 -6.11 2.18
CA LEU A 125 4.96 -5.56 2.15
C LEU A 125 4.80 -4.40 3.13
N ILE A 126 5.31 -4.52 4.36
CA ILE A 126 5.30 -3.41 5.34
C ILE A 126 6.06 -2.20 4.79
N ARG A 127 7.23 -2.41 4.16
CA ARG A 127 7.98 -1.36 3.47
C ARG A 127 7.11 -0.61 2.47
N GLN A 128 6.38 -1.34 1.64
CA GLN A 128 5.49 -0.74 0.64
C GLN A 128 4.38 0.10 1.28
N ALA A 129 3.76 -0.41 2.34
CA ALA A 129 2.73 0.33 3.07
C ALA A 129 3.30 1.66 3.62
N MET A 130 4.48 1.60 4.26
CA MET A 130 5.14 2.80 4.80
C MET A 130 5.57 3.80 3.72
N ILE A 131 6.07 3.33 2.57
CA ILE A 131 6.39 4.18 1.42
C ILE A 131 5.15 4.93 0.93
N ASN A 132 4.00 4.26 0.82
CA ASN A 132 2.75 4.90 0.41
C ASN A 132 2.30 5.97 1.40
N LEU A 133 2.43 5.73 2.71
CA LEU A 133 2.12 6.72 3.72
C LEU A 133 3.08 7.91 3.70
N LEU A 134 4.39 7.67 3.59
CA LEU A 134 5.41 8.73 3.50
C LEU A 134 5.26 9.57 2.23
N LYS A 135 4.92 8.97 1.09
CA LYS A 135 4.58 9.70 -0.14
C LYS A 135 3.35 10.57 0.08
N ASN A 136 2.30 10.05 0.68
CA ASN A 136 1.10 10.83 0.97
C ASN A 136 1.40 12.02 1.88
N ALA A 137 2.21 11.84 2.91
CA ALA A 137 2.67 12.92 3.79
C ALA A 137 3.51 13.96 3.04
N SER A 138 4.46 13.51 2.18
CA SER A 138 5.29 14.37 1.34
C SER A 138 4.46 15.25 0.40
N GLU A 139 3.37 14.71 -0.16
CA GLU A 139 2.47 15.43 -1.06
C GLU A 139 1.50 16.39 -0.32
N ALA A 140 1.20 16.10 0.95
CA ALA A 140 0.30 16.91 1.77
C ALA A 140 1.05 18.03 2.52
N ALA A 141 2.32 17.82 2.83
CA ALA A 141 3.14 18.76 3.58
C ALA A 141 3.38 20.07 2.83
N ARG A 142 3.54 21.16 3.57
CA ARG A 142 3.83 22.49 3.02
C ARG A 142 5.27 22.88 3.32
N PRO A 143 5.90 23.74 2.51
CA PRO A 143 7.21 24.29 2.85
C PRO A 143 7.20 24.93 4.25
N GLY A 144 8.17 24.57 5.10
CA GLY A 144 8.25 24.98 6.51
C GLY A 144 7.44 24.10 7.46
N GLY A 145 6.73 23.08 6.93
CA GLY A 145 6.03 22.08 7.74
C GLY A 145 6.92 20.92 8.16
N HIS A 146 6.31 19.94 8.81
CA HIS A 146 7.02 18.75 9.30
C HIS A 146 6.22 17.46 9.10
N VAL A 147 6.97 16.37 8.97
CA VAL A 147 6.45 15.00 8.96
C VAL A 147 7.18 14.19 10.02
N THR A 148 6.44 13.38 10.76
CA THR A 148 6.99 12.49 11.78
C THR A 148 6.72 11.03 11.43
N LEU A 149 7.79 10.24 11.32
CA LEU A 149 7.76 8.80 11.29
C LEU A 149 8.04 8.29 12.70
N SER A 150 7.15 7.49 13.27
CA SER A 150 7.34 6.99 14.63
C SER A 150 6.98 5.53 14.79
N ALA A 151 7.60 4.89 15.79
CA ALA A 151 7.30 3.55 16.23
C ALA A 151 7.28 3.48 17.75
N SER A 152 6.22 2.93 18.29
CA SER A 152 6.03 2.63 19.70
C SER A 152 5.41 1.24 19.87
N PHE A 153 5.20 0.80 21.09
CA PHE A 153 4.54 -0.47 21.33
C PHE A 153 3.76 -0.46 22.65
N ASN A 154 2.86 -1.42 22.74
CA ASN A 154 2.18 -1.77 23.98
C ASN A 154 2.26 -3.29 24.18
N SER A 155 1.53 -3.83 25.15
CA SER A 155 1.56 -5.26 25.48
C SER A 155 1.13 -6.20 24.33
N THR A 156 0.43 -5.68 23.31
CA THR A 156 -0.19 -6.49 22.26
C THR A 156 0.22 -6.11 20.85
N HIS A 157 0.66 -4.86 20.61
CA HIS A 157 0.93 -4.35 19.27
C HIS A 157 2.19 -3.48 19.22
N ILE A 158 2.90 -3.52 18.10
CA ILE A 158 3.73 -2.40 17.64
C ILE A 158 2.82 -1.42 16.92
N ILE A 159 3.05 -0.13 17.14
CA ILE A 159 2.31 0.98 16.56
C ILE A 159 3.27 1.77 15.70
N LEU A 160 3.10 1.70 14.38
CA LEU A 160 3.82 2.54 13.42
C LEU A 160 2.95 3.72 13.05
N SER A 161 3.53 4.91 13.00
CA SER A 161 2.77 6.12 12.68
C SER A 161 3.51 7.01 11.70
N VAL A 162 2.76 7.59 10.75
CA VAL A 162 3.19 8.68 9.89
C VAL A 162 2.24 9.84 10.12
N SER A 163 2.77 10.96 10.59
CA SER A 163 2.02 12.17 10.89
C SER A 163 2.56 13.34 10.09
N ASP A 164 1.69 14.11 9.45
CA ASP A 164 2.01 15.35 8.75
C ASP A 164 1.17 16.51 9.32
N ASP A 165 1.65 17.73 9.18
CA ASP A 165 0.96 18.97 9.51
C ASP A 165 0.35 19.66 8.26
N GLY A 166 0.04 18.88 7.24
CA GLY A 166 -0.43 19.34 5.94
C GLY A 166 -1.87 19.82 5.92
N THR A 167 -2.53 19.64 4.77
CA THR A 167 -3.90 20.15 4.54
C THR A 167 -4.98 19.41 5.32
N GLY A 168 -4.72 18.21 5.78
CA GLY A 168 -5.73 17.35 6.39
C GLY A 168 -6.84 16.97 5.40
N MET A 169 -7.91 16.35 5.92
CA MET A 169 -9.05 15.87 5.12
C MET A 169 -10.37 16.29 5.73
N THR A 170 -11.38 16.51 4.87
CA THR A 170 -12.76 16.69 5.33
C THR A 170 -13.39 15.36 5.74
N PRO A 171 -14.49 15.35 6.51
CA PRO A 171 -15.20 14.11 6.86
C PRO A 171 -15.63 13.30 5.63
N GLU A 172 -16.05 13.97 4.56
CA GLU A 172 -16.44 13.31 3.30
C GLU A 172 -15.25 12.64 2.63
N GLN A 173 -14.08 13.27 2.62
CA GLN A 173 -12.86 12.67 2.10
C GLN A 173 -12.42 11.48 2.93
N GLN A 174 -12.47 11.62 4.26
CA GLN A 174 -12.09 10.56 5.20
C GLN A 174 -12.96 9.31 5.03
N ALA A 175 -14.25 9.46 4.74
CA ALA A 175 -15.19 8.35 4.56
C ALA A 175 -14.81 7.42 3.40
N HIS A 176 -14.17 7.96 2.35
CA HIS A 176 -13.91 7.23 1.10
C HIS A 176 -12.43 7.05 0.77
N ILE A 177 -11.50 7.59 1.58
CA ILE A 177 -10.07 7.66 1.22
C ILE A 177 -9.40 6.28 1.09
N PHE A 178 -9.98 5.23 1.66
CA PHE A 178 -9.50 3.86 1.55
C PHE A 178 -10.13 3.07 0.39
N GLU A 179 -11.11 3.64 -0.31
CA GLU A 179 -11.70 3.01 -1.48
C GLU A 179 -10.73 3.05 -2.65
N PRO A 180 -10.56 1.94 -3.40
CA PRO A 180 -9.71 1.93 -4.58
C PRO A 180 -10.17 2.97 -5.62
N PHE A 181 -9.19 3.61 -6.28
CA PHE A 181 -9.39 4.64 -7.30
C PHE A 181 -10.00 5.96 -6.81
N VAL A 182 -10.20 6.11 -5.52
CA VAL A 182 -10.61 7.39 -4.92
C VAL A 182 -9.37 8.23 -4.63
N SER A 183 -9.27 9.38 -5.29
CA SER A 183 -8.19 10.36 -5.07
C SER A 183 -8.74 11.77 -5.12
N TYR A 184 -8.35 12.60 -4.17
CA TYR A 184 -8.65 14.04 -4.14
C TYR A 184 -7.47 14.88 -4.59
N LYS A 185 -6.40 14.22 -5.09
CA LYS A 185 -5.19 14.85 -5.61
C LYS A 185 -5.20 14.83 -7.13
N LYS A 186 -4.75 15.91 -7.78
CA LYS A 186 -4.59 15.96 -9.24
C LYS A 186 -3.51 14.94 -9.66
N GLY A 187 -3.89 14.01 -10.53
CA GLY A 187 -2.99 12.94 -11.00
C GLY A 187 -2.80 11.77 -10.03
N GLY A 188 -3.44 11.78 -8.87
CA GLY A 188 -3.37 10.65 -7.94
C GLY A 188 -4.19 9.46 -8.42
N THR A 189 -3.62 8.25 -8.34
CA THR A 189 -4.29 7.00 -8.79
C THR A 189 -5.35 6.49 -7.83
N GLY A 190 -5.37 6.97 -6.58
CA GLY A 190 -6.30 6.50 -5.55
C GLY A 190 -6.06 5.06 -5.08
N LEU A 191 -4.89 4.47 -5.39
CA LEU A 191 -4.58 3.09 -5.05
C LEU A 191 -3.74 2.96 -3.78
N GLY A 192 -2.97 3.99 -3.43
CA GLY A 192 -1.96 3.93 -2.36
C GLY A 192 -2.52 3.51 -1.00
N LEU A 193 -3.61 4.13 -0.54
CA LEU A 193 -4.21 3.84 0.77
C LEU A 193 -5.00 2.53 0.78
N ALA A 194 -5.64 2.16 -0.34
CA ALA A 194 -6.28 0.86 -0.49
C ALA A 194 -5.24 -0.28 -0.37
N ILE A 195 -4.04 -0.10 -0.94
CA ILE A 195 -2.92 -1.04 -0.81
C ILE A 195 -2.44 -1.11 0.64
N VAL A 196 -2.28 0.04 1.32
CA VAL A 196 -1.91 0.06 2.74
C VAL A 196 -2.89 -0.76 3.56
N GLN A 197 -4.19 -0.49 3.41
CA GLN A 197 -5.25 -1.20 4.12
C GLN A 197 -5.19 -2.71 3.87
N SER A 198 -5.00 -3.10 2.61
CA SER A 198 -4.90 -4.49 2.20
C SER A 198 -3.69 -5.18 2.84
N ILE A 199 -2.50 -4.58 2.78
CA ILE A 199 -1.28 -5.10 3.39
C ILE A 199 -1.47 -5.28 4.91
N ILE A 200 -1.99 -4.26 5.60
CA ILE A 200 -2.15 -4.31 7.04
C ILE A 200 -3.17 -5.35 7.47
N SER A 201 -4.28 -5.47 6.74
CA SER A 201 -5.28 -6.53 6.97
C SER A 201 -4.68 -7.93 6.82
N ALA A 202 -3.79 -8.16 5.84
CA ALA A 202 -3.10 -9.44 5.64
C ALA A 202 -2.11 -9.77 6.76
N HIS A 203 -1.61 -8.75 7.46
CA HIS A 203 -0.77 -8.92 8.64
C HIS A 203 -1.59 -9.03 9.94
N HIS A 204 -2.92 -9.19 9.84
CA HIS A 204 -3.84 -9.18 10.99
C HIS A 204 -3.74 -7.90 11.82
N GLY A 205 -3.28 -6.81 11.20
CA GLY A 205 -3.14 -5.51 11.81
C GLY A 205 -4.39 -4.63 11.65
N HIS A 206 -4.32 -3.45 12.22
CA HIS A 206 -5.34 -2.41 12.10
C HIS A 206 -4.73 -1.12 11.58
N LEU A 207 -5.41 -0.45 10.64
CA LEU A 207 -5.04 0.87 10.12
C LEU A 207 -6.08 1.87 10.58
N SER A 208 -5.64 2.98 11.16
CA SER A 208 -6.49 4.10 11.54
C SER A 208 -5.96 5.42 11.01
N LEU A 209 -6.85 6.39 10.85
CA LEU A 209 -6.56 7.76 10.40
C LEU A 209 -7.20 8.75 11.37
N GLU A 210 -6.39 9.68 11.86
CA GLU A 210 -6.84 10.89 12.55
C GLU A 210 -6.51 12.08 11.64
N THR A 211 -7.49 12.88 11.30
CA THR A 211 -7.32 14.06 10.44
C THR A 211 -8.43 15.07 10.66
N SER A 212 -8.12 16.32 10.37
CA SER A 212 -9.12 17.38 10.23
C SER A 212 -8.59 18.45 9.26
N PRO A 213 -9.47 19.20 8.59
CA PRO A 213 -9.06 20.24 7.65
C PRO A 213 -8.06 21.23 8.28
N GLY A 214 -6.92 21.41 7.63
CA GLY A 214 -5.86 22.34 8.04
C GLY A 214 -4.98 21.86 9.21
N ARG A 215 -5.18 20.62 9.72
CA ARG A 215 -4.40 20.07 10.83
C ARG A 215 -3.59 18.82 10.47
N GLY A 216 -3.48 18.52 9.17
CA GLY A 216 -2.73 17.37 8.68
C GLY A 216 -3.42 16.03 8.89
N CYS A 217 -2.64 14.96 8.75
CA CYS A 217 -3.09 13.59 8.90
C CYS A 217 -2.14 12.82 9.81
N THR A 218 -2.69 11.90 10.59
CA THR A 218 -1.93 10.90 11.32
C THR A 218 -2.47 9.52 11.00
N PHE A 219 -1.71 8.76 10.21
CA PHE A 219 -1.98 7.35 9.96
C PHE A 219 -1.29 6.51 11.02
N ARG A 220 -2.02 5.58 11.64
CA ARG A 220 -1.47 4.60 12.59
C ARG A 220 -1.74 3.19 12.12
N ILE A 221 -0.69 2.38 12.14
CA ILE A 221 -0.69 0.94 11.84
C ILE A 221 -0.41 0.20 13.13
N LEU A 222 -1.31 -0.68 13.54
CA LEU A 222 -1.15 -1.58 14.68
C LEU A 222 -0.83 -2.97 14.14
N LEU A 223 0.35 -3.51 14.45
CA LEU A 223 0.76 -4.87 14.10
C LEU A 223 0.88 -5.72 15.36
N PRO A 224 0.28 -6.93 15.39
CA PRO A 224 0.37 -7.79 16.57
C PRO A 224 1.82 -8.13 16.89
N VAL A 225 2.22 -8.02 18.17
CA VAL A 225 3.50 -8.52 18.63
C VAL A 225 3.47 -10.05 18.64
N SER A 226 4.57 -10.67 18.24
CA SER A 226 4.75 -12.10 18.40
C SER A 226 5.03 -12.36 19.88
N LEU A 227 4.01 -12.72 20.62
CA LEU A 227 4.24 -13.30 21.95
C LEU A 227 4.94 -14.63 21.70
N SER A 228 6.27 -14.67 21.74
CA SER A 228 6.99 -15.92 21.94
C SER A 228 6.45 -16.52 23.26
N PRO A 229 6.06 -17.80 23.28
CA PRO A 229 5.86 -18.44 24.56
C PRO A 229 7.21 -18.30 25.29
N VAL A 230 7.20 -17.53 26.38
CA VAL A 230 8.30 -17.59 27.36
C VAL A 230 8.40 -19.08 27.71
N GLU A 231 9.47 -19.73 27.24
CA GLU A 231 9.85 -21.04 27.79
C GLU A 231 9.95 -20.83 29.29
N LYS A 232 8.91 -21.26 30.00
CA LYS A 232 9.04 -21.54 31.41
C LYS A 232 10.06 -22.66 31.51
N SER A 233 11.35 -22.33 31.60
CA SER A 233 12.35 -23.22 32.09
C SER A 233 11.94 -23.56 33.52
N ALA A 234 11.30 -24.73 33.63
CA ALA A 234 11.09 -25.37 34.90
C ALA A 234 12.48 -25.64 35.52
N LYS A 235 12.69 -25.07 36.66
CA LYS A 235 13.66 -25.56 37.62
C LYS A 235 13.12 -26.80 38.32
#